data_45d3881a9cc121b661d3eb0d8c2d7aba
#
_entry.id   45d3881a9cc121b661d3eb0d8c2d7aba
#
_cell.length_a   1.000
_cell.length_b   1.000
_cell.length_c   1.000
_cell.angle_alpha   90.00
_cell.angle_beta   90.00
_cell.angle_gamma   90.00
#
_symmetry.space_group_name_H-M   'P 1'
#
loop_
_entity.id
_entity.type
_entity.pdbx_description
1 polymer ?
#
loop_
_entity_poly.entity_id
_entity_poly.type
_entity_poly.pdbx_seq_one_letter_code
_entity_poly.pdbx_strand_id
1 'polypeptide(L)'
;VMGIVGHLDVVPAAGCWDFDPYGGEIRDGYIYGRGTTDDKGPVLACLYAMKALKEAGFTPKSTVRLILGLDEETGWKGMEYYLERVPAPDFGFTPDGDFPIINGEKGNLVFEAARKFAKSSNQGLTLRSIHAGNAANSVPDAARAVVRTPDGDYSKIKAELAAFREETGYKLNCKGIGKSLELTAAGRGAHGATPEAGLNAISI
;
A
#
# COMPACT_ATOMS: atom_id res chain seq x y z
N VAL A 1 28.58 16.63 9.31
CA VAL A 1 27.38 16.93 8.53
C VAL A 1 26.17 16.29 9.21
N MET A 2 25.13 17.06 9.47
CA MET A 2 23.85 16.58 9.92
C MET A 2 22.95 16.30 8.71
N GLY A 3 22.36 15.11 8.63
CA GLY A 3 21.42 14.73 7.59
C GLY A 3 19.97 14.80 8.03
N ILE A 4 19.11 15.28 7.15
CA ILE A 4 17.66 15.11 7.23
C ILE A 4 17.29 14.32 5.99
N VAL A 5 16.77 13.12 6.16
CA VAL A 5 16.47 12.20 5.05
C VAL A 5 14.97 12.00 4.96
N GLY A 6 14.42 12.32 3.83
CA GLY A 6 13.00 12.10 3.52
C GLY A 6 12.83 11.68 2.07
N HIS A 7 11.58 11.48 1.62
CA HIS A 7 11.30 11.07 0.25
C HIS A 7 10.17 11.86 -0.42
N LEU A 8 10.11 11.80 -1.75
CA LEU A 8 9.10 12.51 -2.54
C LEU A 8 8.20 11.57 -3.33
N ASP A 9 8.60 10.32 -3.50
CA ASP A 9 7.74 9.29 -4.09
C ASP A 9 6.61 8.91 -3.13
N VAL A 10 5.59 8.26 -3.65
CA VAL A 10 4.40 7.88 -2.91
C VAL A 10 3.86 6.54 -3.40
N VAL A 11 3.25 5.75 -2.52
CA VAL A 11 2.48 4.58 -2.93
C VAL A 11 1.29 4.98 -3.80
N PRO A 12 0.85 4.12 -4.73
CA PRO A 12 -0.35 4.38 -5.52
C PRO A 12 -1.58 4.66 -4.65
N ALA A 13 -2.41 5.59 -5.09
CA ALA A 13 -3.69 5.86 -4.46
C ALA A 13 -4.68 4.74 -4.84
N ALA A 14 -4.73 3.69 -4.01
CA ALA A 14 -5.70 2.61 -4.14
C ALA A 14 -6.96 2.91 -3.30
N GLY A 15 -8.05 2.19 -3.59
CA GLY A 15 -9.32 2.33 -2.87
C GLY A 15 -10.20 3.48 -3.35
N CYS A 16 -11.23 3.77 -2.53
CA CYS A 16 -12.14 4.90 -2.79
C CYS A 16 -11.68 6.13 -2.02
N TRP A 17 -11.58 7.25 -2.72
CA TRP A 17 -11.25 8.56 -2.17
C TRP A 17 -12.46 9.48 -2.34
N ASP A 18 -12.71 10.33 -1.36
CA ASP A 18 -13.78 11.33 -1.42
C ASP A 18 -13.36 12.60 -2.18
N PHE A 19 -12.10 12.67 -2.63
CA PHE A 19 -11.48 13.78 -3.34
C PHE A 19 -10.38 13.23 -4.27
N ASP A 20 -9.86 14.08 -5.17
CA ASP A 20 -8.71 13.71 -6.00
C ASP A 20 -7.48 13.43 -5.11
N PRO A 21 -6.98 12.19 -5.05
CA PRO A 21 -5.85 11.84 -4.20
C PRO A 21 -4.55 12.58 -4.54
N TYR A 22 -4.44 13.15 -5.73
CA TYR A 22 -3.27 13.91 -6.18
C TYR A 22 -3.55 15.41 -6.32
N GLY A 23 -4.75 15.87 -5.97
CA GLY A 23 -5.18 17.25 -6.10
C GLY A 23 -4.59 18.21 -5.07
N GLY A 24 -4.22 17.72 -3.88
CA GLY A 24 -3.75 18.58 -2.79
C GLY A 24 -4.80 19.58 -2.30
N GLU A 25 -6.06 19.14 -2.21
CA GLU A 25 -7.18 20.00 -1.79
C GLU A 25 -6.93 20.58 -0.39
N ILE A 26 -7.10 21.90 -0.27
CA ILE A 26 -7.05 22.59 1.03
C ILE A 26 -8.47 22.86 1.50
N ARG A 27 -8.86 22.22 2.61
CA ARG A 27 -10.19 22.37 3.21
C ARG A 27 -10.11 22.25 4.72
N ASP A 28 -10.83 23.07 5.44
CA ASP A 28 -10.96 23.06 6.91
C ASP A 28 -9.61 23.10 7.66
N GLY A 29 -8.58 23.75 7.08
CA GLY A 29 -7.24 23.84 7.66
C GLY A 29 -6.34 22.62 7.41
N TYR A 30 -6.78 21.66 6.59
CA TYR A 30 -6.04 20.48 6.20
C TYR A 30 -5.72 20.49 4.71
N ILE A 31 -4.61 19.81 4.36
CA ILE A 31 -4.26 19.49 2.98
C ILE A 31 -4.54 18.01 2.76
N TYR A 32 -5.47 17.71 1.86
CA TYR A 32 -5.87 16.35 1.54
C TYR A 32 -5.14 15.85 0.29
N GLY A 33 -4.54 14.66 0.39
CA GLY A 33 -3.90 14.04 -0.77
C GLY A 33 -2.93 12.93 -0.38
N ARG A 34 -2.61 12.10 -1.35
CA ARG A 34 -1.57 11.09 -1.24
C ARG A 34 -0.20 11.79 -1.10
N GLY A 35 0.59 11.42 -0.07
CA GLY A 35 1.91 12.01 0.19
C GLY A 35 1.88 13.29 1.03
N THR A 36 0.73 13.76 1.51
CA THR A 36 0.67 14.94 2.37
C THR A 36 1.21 14.66 3.77
N THR A 37 1.07 13.44 4.27
CA THR A 37 1.62 13.00 5.55
C THR A 37 2.92 12.22 5.37
N ASP A 38 2.96 11.36 4.39
CA ASP A 38 4.06 10.44 4.07
C ASP A 38 4.56 10.74 2.63
N ASP A 39 5.69 11.45 2.44
CA ASP A 39 6.52 12.16 3.44
C ASP A 39 6.68 13.64 3.06
N LYS A 40 5.94 14.15 2.03
CA LYS A 40 6.10 15.52 1.50
C LYS A 40 5.82 16.60 2.54
N GLY A 41 4.83 16.41 3.41
CA GLY A 41 4.51 17.38 4.46
C GLY A 41 5.65 17.54 5.46
N PRO A 42 6.12 16.46 6.11
CA PRO A 42 7.26 16.49 7.01
C PRO A 42 8.54 17.01 6.36
N VAL A 43 8.83 16.62 5.12
CA VAL A 43 9.97 17.14 4.33
C VAL A 43 9.87 18.66 4.16
N LEU A 44 8.69 19.17 3.78
CA LEU A 44 8.47 20.61 3.65
C LEU A 44 8.59 21.35 4.98
N ALA A 45 8.10 20.76 6.06
CA ALA A 45 8.26 21.32 7.40
C ALA A 45 9.77 21.48 7.74
N CYS A 46 10.58 20.47 7.47
CA CYS A 46 12.03 20.54 7.65
C CYS A 46 12.68 21.61 6.79
N LEU A 47 12.31 21.68 5.50
CA LEU A 47 12.82 22.69 4.57
C LEU A 47 12.48 24.12 5.05
N TYR A 48 11.25 24.35 5.47
CA TYR A 48 10.84 25.66 5.99
C TYR A 48 11.48 25.99 7.34
N ALA A 49 11.72 25.01 8.20
CA ALA A 49 12.49 25.21 9.42
C ALA A 49 13.94 25.66 9.11
N MET A 50 14.59 25.00 8.16
CA MET A 50 15.92 25.43 7.69
C MET A 50 15.90 26.86 7.11
N LYS A 51 14.87 27.20 6.33
CA LYS A 51 14.67 28.55 5.79
C LYS A 51 14.50 29.58 6.91
N ALA A 52 13.62 29.30 7.89
CA ALA A 52 13.36 30.19 9.00
C ALA A 52 14.63 30.46 9.83
N LEU A 53 15.41 29.44 10.12
CA LEU A 53 16.70 29.59 10.80
C LEU A 53 17.67 30.48 10.02
N LYS A 54 17.76 30.28 8.72
CA LYS A 54 18.60 31.11 7.83
C LYS A 54 18.14 32.57 7.82
N GLU A 55 16.85 32.82 7.70
CA GLU A 55 16.27 34.20 7.71
C GLU A 55 16.43 34.88 9.07
N ALA A 56 16.42 34.12 10.17
CA ALA A 56 16.73 34.62 11.49
C ALA A 56 18.23 34.90 11.74
N GLY A 57 19.08 34.71 10.74
CA GLY A 57 20.53 34.92 10.84
C GLY A 57 21.26 33.81 11.61
N PHE A 58 20.62 32.67 11.86
CA PHE A 58 21.27 31.56 12.54
C PHE A 58 22.27 30.87 11.60
N THR A 59 23.51 30.74 12.10
CA THR A 59 24.57 30.01 11.39
C THR A 59 24.83 28.69 12.15
N PRO A 60 24.48 27.55 11.57
CA PRO A 60 24.72 26.26 12.21
C PRO A 60 26.23 25.96 12.31
N LYS A 61 26.63 25.29 13.39
CA LYS A 61 28.04 24.88 13.60
C LYS A 61 28.49 23.77 12.64
N SER A 62 27.55 23.06 12.05
CA SER A 62 27.77 21.97 11.09
C SER A 62 26.89 22.16 9.88
N THR A 63 27.34 21.66 8.73
CA THR A 63 26.50 21.62 7.53
C THR A 63 25.25 20.81 7.80
N VAL A 64 24.07 21.36 7.48
CA VAL A 64 22.80 20.66 7.46
C VAL A 64 22.46 20.30 6.03
N ARG A 65 22.20 19.03 5.76
CA ARG A 65 21.90 18.52 4.43
C ARG A 65 20.53 17.87 4.42
N LEU A 66 19.62 18.40 3.60
CA LEU A 66 18.34 17.76 3.30
C LEU A 66 18.53 16.83 2.11
N ILE A 67 18.24 15.56 2.27
CA ILE A 67 18.37 14.50 1.27
C ILE A 67 16.97 14.01 0.94
N LEU A 68 16.61 14.03 -0.34
CA LEU A 68 15.27 13.67 -0.81
C LEU A 68 15.36 12.44 -1.70
N GLY A 69 14.86 11.31 -1.22
CA GLY A 69 14.72 10.07 -1.96
C GLY A 69 13.58 10.13 -2.97
N LEU A 70 13.62 9.24 -3.96
CA LEU A 70 12.62 9.14 -5.02
C LEU A 70 12.09 7.72 -5.20
N ASP A 71 12.46 6.79 -4.33
CA ASP A 71 12.09 5.38 -4.40
C ASP A 71 12.13 4.70 -3.01
N GLU A 72 11.77 5.44 -1.96
CA GLU A 72 11.63 4.91 -0.59
C GLU A 72 10.64 3.77 -0.58
N GLU A 73 9.48 3.99 -1.15
CA GLU A 73 8.33 3.08 -1.21
C GLU A 73 8.58 1.82 -2.06
N THR A 74 9.69 1.76 -2.80
CA THR A 74 9.98 0.69 -3.76
C THR A 74 11.34 0.02 -3.58
N GLY A 75 12.20 0.52 -2.71
CA GLY A 75 13.43 -0.19 -2.35
C GLY A 75 14.72 0.58 -2.26
N TRP A 76 14.71 1.92 -2.15
CA TRP A 76 15.86 2.77 -1.80
C TRP A 76 17.09 2.69 -2.72
N LYS A 77 16.96 2.27 -3.96
CA LYS A 77 18.09 2.21 -4.92
C LYS A 77 18.70 3.59 -5.20
N GLY A 78 17.88 4.63 -5.16
CA GLY A 78 18.34 6.00 -5.28
C GLY A 78 19.26 6.40 -4.14
N MET A 79 19.00 5.92 -2.93
CA MET A 79 19.87 6.16 -1.76
C MET A 79 21.19 5.39 -1.87
N GLU A 80 21.17 4.15 -2.33
CA GLU A 80 22.38 3.38 -2.62
C GLU A 80 23.27 4.14 -3.62
N TYR A 81 22.68 4.59 -4.74
CA TYR A 81 23.36 5.39 -5.75
C TYR A 81 23.96 6.69 -5.19
N TYR A 82 23.21 7.38 -4.30
CA TYR A 82 23.68 8.60 -3.65
C TYR A 82 24.88 8.34 -2.75
N LEU A 83 24.82 7.31 -1.90
CA LEU A 83 25.88 7.00 -0.93
C LEU A 83 27.17 6.49 -1.58
N GLU A 84 27.11 5.94 -2.78
CA GLU A 84 28.31 5.62 -3.58
C GLU A 84 29.09 6.88 -4.02
N ARG A 85 28.47 8.05 -4.07
CA ARG A 85 29.02 9.29 -4.66
C ARG A 85 29.19 10.42 -3.66
N VAL A 86 28.42 10.40 -2.61
CA VAL A 86 28.40 11.45 -1.59
C VAL A 86 28.58 10.81 -0.22
N PRO A 87 29.54 11.26 0.59
CA PRO A 87 29.71 10.73 1.94
C PRO A 87 28.42 10.84 2.77
N ALA A 88 28.12 9.79 3.50
CA ALA A 88 26.99 9.77 4.45
C ALA A 88 27.12 10.93 5.46
N PRO A 89 26.00 11.47 5.96
CA PRO A 89 26.00 12.35 7.12
C PRO A 89 26.57 11.63 8.36
N ASP A 90 27.19 12.38 9.26
CA ASP A 90 27.73 11.81 10.50
C ASP A 90 26.62 11.40 11.48
N PHE A 91 25.48 12.10 11.44
CA PHE A 91 24.27 11.85 12.20
C PHE A 91 23.09 12.55 11.52
N GLY A 92 21.87 12.21 11.95
CA GLY A 92 20.69 12.83 11.37
C GLY A 92 19.40 12.19 11.89
N PHE A 93 18.32 12.51 11.21
CA PHE A 93 17.00 11.91 11.43
C PHE A 93 16.22 11.84 10.12
N THR A 94 15.19 11.00 10.10
CA THR A 94 14.11 11.03 9.11
C THR A 94 12.86 11.62 9.75
N PRO A 95 12.15 12.54 9.07
CA PRO A 95 10.88 13.06 9.56
C PRO A 95 9.71 12.13 9.23
N ASP A 96 9.97 11.02 8.55
CA ASP A 96 9.00 10.05 8.06
C ASP A 96 8.57 9.11 9.19
N GLY A 97 7.70 9.58 10.04
CA GLY A 97 7.19 8.80 11.17
C GLY A 97 6.45 9.62 12.21
N ASP A 98 5.85 8.92 13.16
CA ASP A 98 5.09 9.51 14.25
C ASP A 98 5.99 10.14 15.31
N PHE A 99 5.49 11.19 15.96
CA PHE A 99 6.16 11.81 17.10
C PHE A 99 5.85 11.07 18.42
N PRO A 100 6.76 11.12 19.43
CA PRO A 100 7.98 11.94 19.42
C PRO A 100 9.20 11.28 18.77
N ILE A 101 9.40 9.98 18.91
CA ILE A 101 10.55 9.26 18.37
C ILE A 101 10.18 7.79 18.18
N ILE A 102 10.39 7.25 16.99
CA ILE A 102 10.32 5.82 16.73
C ILE A 102 11.68 5.20 17.07
N ASN A 103 11.70 4.30 18.03
CA ASN A 103 12.92 3.63 18.51
C ASN A 103 12.99 2.15 18.15
N GLY A 104 12.04 1.66 17.35
CA GLY A 104 12.00 0.28 16.89
C GLY A 104 10.92 0.09 15.83
N GLU A 105 11.19 -0.77 14.87
CA GLU A 105 10.29 -1.07 13.75
C GLU A 105 10.12 -2.58 13.59
N LYS A 106 8.99 -2.98 12.98
CA LYS A 106 8.75 -4.37 12.60
C LYS A 106 9.63 -4.71 11.40
N GLY A 107 10.26 -5.89 11.45
CA GLY A 107 10.98 -6.40 10.29
C GLY A 107 10.04 -6.69 9.12
N ASN A 108 10.53 -6.51 7.91
CA ASN A 108 9.82 -6.83 6.67
C ASN A 108 10.42 -8.08 6.02
N LEU A 109 9.58 -9.09 5.77
CA LEU A 109 9.93 -10.31 5.05
C LEU A 109 8.94 -10.54 3.92
N VAL A 110 9.41 -10.42 2.68
CA VAL A 110 8.62 -10.75 1.49
C VAL A 110 9.12 -12.07 0.93
N PHE A 111 8.21 -13.01 0.70
CA PHE A 111 8.54 -14.29 0.09
C PHE A 111 7.47 -14.70 -0.94
N GLU A 112 7.87 -15.49 -1.90
CA GLU A 112 6.98 -16.12 -2.87
C GLU A 112 6.90 -17.62 -2.60
N ALA A 113 5.68 -18.15 -2.50
CA ALA A 113 5.42 -19.57 -2.44
C ALA A 113 4.71 -20.03 -3.71
N ALA A 114 5.34 -20.92 -4.48
CA ALA A 114 4.79 -21.41 -5.73
C ALA A 114 4.60 -22.93 -5.68
N ARG A 115 3.44 -23.40 -6.18
CA ARG A 115 3.13 -24.81 -6.34
C ARG A 115 2.59 -25.10 -7.74
N LYS A 116 3.20 -26.06 -8.42
CA LYS A 116 2.66 -26.61 -9.68
C LYS A 116 1.67 -27.73 -9.36
N PHE A 117 0.46 -27.61 -9.85
CA PHE A 117 -0.54 -28.67 -9.71
C PHE A 117 -0.48 -29.59 -10.92
N ALA A 118 -0.71 -30.89 -10.73
CA ALA A 118 -0.93 -31.82 -11.81
C ALA A 118 -2.23 -31.43 -12.57
N LYS A 119 -2.40 -31.94 -13.80
CA LYS A 119 -3.62 -31.68 -14.59
C LYS A 119 -4.86 -31.99 -13.74
N SER A 120 -5.76 -31.00 -13.66
CA SER A 120 -7.05 -31.17 -13.00
C SER A 120 -7.86 -32.24 -13.73
N SER A 121 -8.52 -33.12 -12.98
CA SER A 121 -9.63 -33.92 -13.51
C SER A 121 -10.74 -32.93 -13.91
N ASN A 122 -11.28 -33.00 -15.11
CA ASN A 122 -12.40 -32.15 -15.53
C ASN A 122 -13.74 -32.56 -14.85
N GLN A 123 -13.68 -33.20 -13.71
CA GLN A 123 -14.86 -33.65 -12.96
C GLN A 123 -15.13 -32.66 -11.83
N GLY A 124 -16.26 -31.93 -11.93
CA GLY A 124 -16.70 -30.99 -10.91
C GLY A 124 -16.23 -29.54 -11.11
N LEU A 125 -16.35 -28.76 -10.04
CA LEU A 125 -15.97 -27.36 -10.00
C LEU A 125 -14.45 -27.20 -10.11
N THR A 126 -14.02 -26.37 -11.05
CA THR A 126 -12.60 -26.07 -11.28
C THR A 126 -12.34 -24.59 -11.08
N LEU A 127 -11.38 -24.25 -10.21
CA LEU A 127 -10.82 -22.89 -10.12
C LEU A 127 -9.89 -22.66 -11.32
N ARG A 128 -10.19 -21.64 -12.11
CA ARG A 128 -9.41 -21.25 -13.30
C ARG A 128 -8.35 -20.20 -12.99
N SER A 129 -8.72 -19.23 -12.19
CA SER A 129 -7.81 -18.20 -11.70
C SER A 129 -8.35 -17.61 -10.39
N ILE A 130 -7.44 -17.10 -9.58
CA ILE A 130 -7.75 -16.26 -8.44
C ILE A 130 -6.67 -15.20 -8.31
N HIS A 131 -7.09 -13.96 -8.10
CA HIS A 131 -6.22 -12.80 -7.96
C HIS A 131 -6.75 -11.91 -6.85
N ALA A 132 -5.85 -11.41 -6.00
CA ALA A 132 -6.16 -10.45 -4.96
C ALA A 132 -4.91 -9.63 -4.62
N GLY A 133 -5.15 -8.39 -4.16
CA GLY A 133 -4.09 -7.48 -3.76
C GLY A 133 -3.28 -6.92 -4.93
N ASN A 134 -2.57 -5.85 -4.65
CA ASN A 134 -1.74 -5.10 -5.60
C ASN A 134 -0.34 -4.78 -5.04
N ALA A 135 -0.12 -4.99 -3.74
CA ALA A 135 1.17 -4.76 -3.09
C ALA A 135 1.41 -5.79 -1.98
N ALA A 136 2.67 -6.19 -1.80
CA ALA A 136 3.04 -7.20 -0.81
C ALA A 136 2.87 -6.73 0.64
N ASN A 137 2.93 -5.42 0.86
CA ASN A 137 2.80 -4.78 2.17
C ASN A 137 1.38 -4.27 2.48
N SER A 138 0.35 -4.70 1.73
CA SER A 138 -1.03 -4.29 1.98
C SER A 138 -1.99 -5.46 2.03
N VAL A 139 -3.01 -5.34 2.90
CA VAL A 139 -4.13 -6.28 2.97
C VAL A 139 -4.97 -6.12 1.70
N PRO A 140 -5.25 -7.20 0.95
CA PRO A 140 -6.09 -7.14 -0.25
C PRO A 140 -7.50 -6.62 0.05
N ASP A 141 -7.87 -5.50 -0.56
CA ASP A 141 -9.21 -4.89 -0.47
C ASP A 141 -10.19 -5.42 -1.51
N ALA A 142 -9.69 -6.11 -2.53
CA ALA A 142 -10.48 -6.73 -3.58
C ALA A 142 -9.90 -8.08 -3.98
N ALA A 143 -10.78 -9.04 -4.28
CA ALA A 143 -10.41 -10.33 -4.84
C ALA A 143 -11.34 -10.69 -6.00
N ARG A 144 -10.78 -11.43 -6.95
CA ARG A 144 -11.48 -11.94 -8.12
C ARG A 144 -11.09 -13.39 -8.37
N ALA A 145 -12.08 -14.25 -8.50
CA ALA A 145 -11.88 -15.66 -8.88
C ALA A 145 -12.73 -16.01 -10.11
N VAL A 146 -12.22 -16.90 -10.93
CA VAL A 146 -12.96 -17.47 -12.06
C VAL A 146 -13.06 -18.97 -11.88
N VAL A 147 -14.29 -19.48 -11.86
CA VAL A 147 -14.58 -20.89 -11.68
C VAL A 147 -15.35 -21.44 -12.90
N ARG A 148 -15.25 -22.75 -13.10
CA ARG A 148 -15.94 -23.46 -14.16
C ARG A 148 -16.46 -24.80 -13.70
N THR A 149 -17.70 -25.13 -14.08
CA THR A 149 -18.29 -26.47 -14.00
C THR A 149 -18.30 -27.13 -15.39
N PRO A 150 -18.27 -28.45 -15.48
CA PRO A 150 -18.34 -29.17 -16.77
C PRO A 150 -19.61 -28.89 -17.58
N ASP A 151 -20.74 -28.79 -16.88
CA ASP A 151 -22.08 -28.58 -17.43
C ASP A 151 -22.45 -27.11 -17.63
N GLY A 152 -21.68 -26.18 -17.01
CA GLY A 152 -21.96 -24.74 -17.03
C GLY A 152 -23.12 -24.33 -16.11
N ASP A 153 -23.61 -25.23 -15.25
CA ASP A 153 -24.62 -24.91 -14.24
C ASP A 153 -23.96 -24.36 -12.97
N TYR A 154 -24.34 -23.15 -12.59
CA TYR A 154 -23.85 -22.41 -11.43
C TYR A 154 -24.96 -22.13 -10.41
N SER A 155 -26.14 -22.74 -10.54
CA SER A 155 -27.29 -22.48 -9.69
C SER A 155 -26.98 -22.73 -8.22
N LYS A 156 -26.34 -23.85 -7.91
CA LYS A 156 -25.91 -24.18 -6.54
C LYS A 156 -24.92 -23.19 -5.97
N ILE A 157 -23.90 -22.81 -6.72
CA ILE A 157 -22.88 -21.85 -6.27
C ILE A 157 -23.50 -20.48 -6.00
N LYS A 158 -24.40 -20.04 -6.88
CA LYS A 158 -25.12 -18.77 -6.69
C LYS A 158 -26.01 -18.78 -5.45
N ALA A 159 -26.69 -19.91 -5.18
CA ALA A 159 -27.50 -20.04 -4.00
C ALA A 159 -26.67 -20.03 -2.71
N GLU A 160 -25.58 -20.79 -2.67
CA GLU A 160 -24.66 -20.81 -1.52
C GLU A 160 -24.02 -19.43 -1.29
N LEU A 161 -23.62 -18.74 -2.36
CA LEU A 161 -23.06 -17.38 -2.27
C LEU A 161 -24.08 -16.37 -1.73
N ALA A 162 -25.34 -16.50 -2.13
CA ALA A 162 -26.42 -15.64 -1.62
C ALA A 162 -26.66 -15.88 -0.13
N ALA A 163 -26.75 -17.15 0.29
CA ALA A 163 -26.90 -17.52 1.70
C ALA A 163 -25.72 -17.02 2.54
N PHE A 164 -24.49 -17.20 2.07
CA PHE A 164 -23.28 -16.74 2.76
C PHE A 164 -23.24 -15.21 2.91
N ARG A 165 -23.68 -14.47 1.89
CA ARG A 165 -23.80 -13.00 1.99
C ARG A 165 -24.82 -12.56 3.02
N GLU A 166 -25.94 -13.26 3.10
CA GLU A 166 -26.99 -12.96 4.07
C GLU A 166 -26.52 -13.25 5.50
N GLU A 167 -25.81 -14.35 5.70
CA GLU A 167 -25.27 -14.76 7.00
C GLU A 167 -24.16 -13.83 7.49
N THR A 168 -23.23 -13.43 6.60
CA THR A 168 -21.98 -12.75 6.98
C THR A 168 -21.99 -11.25 6.76
N GLY A 169 -22.86 -10.76 5.89
CA GLY A 169 -22.87 -9.36 5.45
C GLY A 169 -21.71 -8.98 4.53
N TYR A 170 -20.86 -9.93 4.11
CA TYR A 170 -19.74 -9.64 3.23
C TYR A 170 -20.18 -9.24 1.83
N LYS A 171 -19.39 -8.34 1.21
CA LYS A 171 -19.64 -7.85 -0.14
C LYS A 171 -19.10 -8.83 -1.18
N LEU A 172 -19.91 -9.79 -1.55
CA LEU A 172 -19.61 -10.79 -2.58
C LEU A 172 -20.56 -10.65 -3.76
N ASN A 173 -20.03 -10.80 -4.98
CA ASN A 173 -20.83 -10.80 -6.20
C ASN A 173 -20.40 -11.94 -7.14
N CYS A 174 -21.29 -12.30 -8.07
CA CYS A 174 -20.95 -13.22 -9.13
C CYS A 174 -21.55 -12.78 -10.48
N LYS A 175 -20.81 -13.03 -11.56
CA LYS A 175 -21.22 -12.69 -12.93
C LYS A 175 -20.82 -13.80 -13.90
N GLY A 176 -21.73 -14.18 -14.78
CA GLY A 176 -21.39 -15.10 -15.88
C GLY A 176 -20.42 -14.46 -16.87
N ILE A 177 -19.36 -15.17 -17.23
CA ILE A 177 -18.38 -14.76 -18.23
C ILE A 177 -18.18 -15.91 -19.22
N GLY A 178 -18.84 -15.84 -20.36
CA GLY A 178 -18.85 -16.95 -21.31
C GLY A 178 -19.32 -18.25 -20.69
N LYS A 179 -18.46 -19.28 -20.66
CA LYS A 179 -18.74 -20.58 -20.04
C LYS A 179 -18.21 -20.69 -18.60
N SER A 180 -17.96 -19.59 -17.93
CA SER A 180 -17.39 -19.54 -16.57
C SER A 180 -18.20 -18.61 -15.69
N LEU A 181 -18.03 -18.72 -14.38
CA LEU A 181 -18.56 -17.81 -13.39
C LEU A 181 -17.39 -17.02 -12.76
N GLU A 182 -17.49 -15.72 -12.80
CA GLU A 182 -16.61 -14.83 -12.07
C GLU A 182 -17.23 -14.57 -10.68
N LEU A 183 -16.40 -14.65 -9.66
CA LEU A 183 -16.70 -14.29 -8.29
C LEU A 183 -15.84 -13.08 -7.92
N THR A 184 -16.41 -12.12 -7.23
CA THR A 184 -15.67 -10.96 -6.71
C THR A 184 -16.00 -10.74 -5.25
N ALA A 185 -14.97 -10.40 -4.47
CA ALA A 185 -15.10 -10.02 -3.08
C ALA A 185 -14.51 -8.63 -2.85
N ALA A 186 -15.18 -7.83 -2.02
CA ALA A 186 -14.67 -6.57 -1.55
C ALA A 186 -14.41 -6.64 -0.03
N GLY A 187 -13.16 -6.38 0.33
CA GLY A 187 -12.69 -6.29 1.69
C GLY A 187 -12.45 -4.84 2.11
N ARG A 188 -11.43 -4.65 2.91
CA ARG A 188 -10.91 -3.34 3.34
C ARG A 188 -9.39 -3.39 3.38
N GLY A 189 -8.73 -2.50 2.64
CA GLY A 189 -7.28 -2.35 2.67
C GLY A 189 -6.77 -1.91 4.04
N ALA A 190 -5.57 -2.32 4.37
CA ALA A 190 -4.80 -1.86 5.51
C ALA A 190 -3.32 -2.10 5.23
N HIS A 191 -2.46 -1.40 5.96
CA HIS A 191 -1.02 -1.67 5.89
C HIS A 191 -0.70 -3.07 6.43
N GLY A 192 0.26 -3.77 5.81
CA GLY A 192 0.65 -5.11 6.22
C GLY A 192 1.18 -5.22 7.65
N ALA A 193 1.66 -4.12 8.23
CA ALA A 193 2.10 -4.06 9.62
C ALA A 193 0.93 -4.00 10.65
N THR A 194 -0.28 -3.64 10.19
CA THR A 194 -1.51 -3.54 10.99
C THR A 194 -2.69 -4.23 10.28
N PRO A 195 -2.57 -5.54 9.95
CA PRO A 195 -3.55 -6.24 9.12
C PRO A 195 -4.93 -6.33 9.76
N GLU A 196 -5.01 -6.23 11.08
CA GLU A 196 -6.25 -6.20 11.87
C GLU A 196 -7.13 -4.97 11.56
N ALA A 197 -6.56 -3.90 11.04
CA ALA A 197 -7.32 -2.74 10.56
C ALA A 197 -8.03 -3.00 9.21
N GLY A 198 -7.64 -4.07 8.51
CA GLY A 198 -8.18 -4.46 7.21
C GLY A 198 -9.22 -5.58 7.28
N LEU A 199 -9.71 -5.95 6.09
CA LEU A 199 -10.48 -7.16 5.84
C LEU A 199 -9.96 -7.76 4.53
N ASN A 200 -9.25 -8.88 4.63
CA ASN A 200 -8.61 -9.50 3.47
C ASN A 200 -9.66 -10.13 2.54
N ALA A 201 -9.82 -9.56 1.35
CA ALA A 201 -10.82 -9.98 0.38
C ALA A 201 -10.65 -11.41 -0.15
N ILE A 202 -9.44 -11.96 -0.12
CA ILE A 202 -9.21 -13.36 -0.57
C ILE A 202 -9.57 -14.38 0.50
N SER A 203 -9.73 -13.95 1.74
CA SER A 203 -10.11 -14.80 2.87
C SER A 203 -11.63 -14.82 3.10
N ILE A 204 -12.37 -14.00 2.37
CA ILE A 204 -13.83 -13.99 2.32
C ILE A 204 -14.33 -15.13 1.41
#